data_8c4c8f0c69fb8bab8bbdeb93c9963115
#
_entry.id   8c4c8f0c69fb8bab8bbdeb93c9963115
#
_cell.length_a   1.000
_cell.length_b   1.000
_cell.length_c   1.000
_cell.angle_alpha   90.00
_cell.angle_beta   90.00
_cell.angle_gamma   90.00
#
_symmetry.space_group_name_H-M   'P 1'
#
loop_
_entity.id
_entity.type
_entity.pdbx_description
1 polymer ?
#
loop_
_entity_poly.entity_id
_entity_poly.type
_entity_poly.pdbx_seq_one_letter_code
_entity_poly.pdbx_strand_id
1 'polypeptide(L)' 'MAIYVCELCGYEYDPKNGDPDNGIAEGTEFEDLPDDFECPLCGAAKVDFEKVREESDEE' A
#
# COMPACT_ATOMS: atom_id res chain seq x y z
N MET A 1 -7.63 -8.66 -0.14
CA MET A 1 -6.80 -7.44 -0.25
C MET A 1 -5.38 -7.79 0.14
N ALA A 2 -4.44 -7.30 -0.61
CA ALA A 2 -3.04 -7.65 -0.41
C ALA A 2 -2.32 -6.56 0.37
N ILE A 3 -1.46 -6.96 1.31
CA ILE A 3 -0.66 -6.02 2.07
C ILE A 3 0.71 -5.93 1.41
N TYR A 4 1.12 -4.71 1.14
CA TYR A 4 2.40 -4.43 0.49
C TYR A 4 3.31 -3.69 1.45
N VAL A 5 4.60 -3.98 1.38
CA VAL A 5 5.58 -3.36 2.26
C VAL A 5 6.67 -2.72 1.41
N CYS A 6 7.02 -1.49 1.76
CA CYS A 6 8.12 -0.81 1.11
C CYS A 6 9.42 -1.50 1.50
N GLU A 7 10.19 -1.94 0.52
CA GLU A 7 11.41 -2.68 0.79
C GLU A 7 12.52 -1.80 1.32
N LEU A 8 12.37 -0.49 1.22
CA LEU A 8 13.42 0.42 1.62
C LEU A 8 13.27 0.90 3.06
N CYS A 9 12.02 1.08 3.52
CA CYS A 9 11.84 1.62 4.88
C CYS A 9 10.88 0.80 5.73
N GLY A 10 10.18 -0.17 5.14
CA GLY A 10 9.30 -1.01 5.93
C GLY A 10 7.89 -0.49 6.10
N TYR A 11 7.53 0.57 5.40
CA TYR A 11 6.16 1.08 5.46
C TYR A 11 5.19 0.02 4.93
N GLU A 12 4.09 -0.21 5.66
CA GLU A 12 3.11 -1.19 5.25
C GLU A 12 1.88 -0.50 4.69
N TYR A 13 1.48 -0.87 3.49
CA TYR A 13 0.23 -0.40 2.92
C TYR A 13 -0.82 -1.50 3.07
N ASP A 14 -1.83 -1.22 3.87
CA ASP A 14 -2.93 -2.15 4.12
C ASP A 14 -4.17 -1.56 3.46
N PRO A 15 -4.68 -2.16 2.37
CA PRO A 15 -5.84 -1.60 1.69
C PRO A 15 -7.07 -1.47 2.58
N LYS A 16 -7.20 -2.31 3.59
CA LYS A 16 -8.34 -2.20 4.48
C LYS A 16 -8.37 -0.86 5.20
N ASN A 17 -7.21 -0.33 5.50
CA ASN A 17 -7.11 0.93 6.21
C ASN A 17 -6.85 2.10 5.28
N GLY A 18 -6.31 1.83 4.10
CA GLY A 18 -5.91 2.89 3.21
C GLY A 18 -4.82 3.74 3.83
N ASP A 19 -4.77 4.99 3.43
CA ASP A 19 -3.82 5.92 4.00
C ASP A 19 -4.44 7.30 3.94
N PRO A 20 -5.43 7.57 4.81
CA PRO A 20 -6.15 8.83 4.74
C PRO A 20 -5.27 10.05 4.97
N ASP A 21 -4.17 9.89 5.71
CA ASP A 21 -3.25 11.01 5.90
C ASP A 21 -2.62 11.44 4.60
N ASN A 22 -2.59 10.55 3.62
CA ASN A 22 -2.01 10.86 2.31
C ASN A 22 -3.07 10.82 1.21
N GLY A 23 -4.34 10.91 1.59
CA GLY A 23 -5.40 11.03 0.61
C GLY A 23 -5.86 9.73 -0.02
N ILE A 24 -5.54 8.60 0.60
CA ILE A 24 -5.93 7.31 0.07
C ILE A 24 -7.04 6.74 0.93
N ALA A 25 -8.22 6.57 0.34
CA ALA A 25 -9.37 6.09 1.09
C ALA A 25 -9.19 4.62 1.45
N GLU A 26 -9.81 4.23 2.57
CA GLU A 26 -9.80 2.82 2.93
C GLU A 26 -10.50 2.02 1.84
N GLY A 27 -10.05 0.81 1.65
CA GLY A 27 -10.60 -0.04 0.60
C GLY A 27 -9.93 0.12 -0.75
N THR A 28 -8.92 0.98 -0.86
CA THR A 28 -8.22 1.17 -2.12
C THR A 28 -7.14 0.12 -2.25
N GLU A 29 -7.22 -0.70 -3.29
CA GLU A 29 -6.21 -1.71 -3.53
C GLU A 29 -4.90 -1.06 -3.95
N PHE A 30 -3.79 -1.72 -3.61
CA PHE A 30 -2.50 -1.19 -4.00
C PHE A 30 -2.41 -1.04 -5.52
N GLU A 31 -3.03 -1.97 -6.25
CA GLU A 31 -3.00 -1.92 -7.71
C GLU A 31 -3.76 -0.75 -8.26
N ASP A 32 -4.68 -0.19 -7.50
CA ASP A 32 -5.46 0.96 -7.93
C ASP A 32 -4.77 2.27 -7.66
N LEU A 33 -3.64 2.23 -6.97
CA LEU A 33 -2.88 3.45 -6.73
C LEU A 33 -2.24 3.91 -8.04
N PRO A 34 -2.02 5.23 -8.19
CA PRO A 34 -1.41 5.70 -9.43
C PRO A 34 0.00 5.16 -9.59
N ASP A 35 0.46 5.13 -10.83
CA ASP A 35 1.78 4.60 -11.11
C ASP A 35 2.88 5.43 -10.47
N ASP A 36 2.61 6.71 -10.20
CA ASP A 36 3.59 7.57 -9.59
C ASP A 36 3.43 7.63 -8.07
N PHE A 37 2.69 6.69 -7.49
CA PHE A 37 2.59 6.60 -6.04
C PHE A 37 3.97 6.42 -5.43
N GLU A 38 4.21 7.12 -4.33
CA GLU A 38 5.48 7.05 -3.63
C GLU A 38 5.23 6.74 -2.17
N CYS A 39 6.18 6.05 -1.58
CA CYS A 39 6.10 5.73 -0.16
C CYS A 39 6.01 7.03 0.64
N PRO A 40 5.00 7.16 1.51
CA PRO A 40 4.86 8.40 2.27
C PRO A 40 5.96 8.61 3.31
N LEU A 41 6.73 7.58 3.62
CA LEU A 41 7.78 7.72 4.62
C LEU A 41 9.14 7.98 4.01
N CYS A 42 9.47 7.31 2.90
CA CYS A 42 10.81 7.44 2.35
C CYS A 42 10.82 7.86 0.89
N GLY A 43 9.68 7.94 0.25
CA GLY A 43 9.63 8.36 -1.14
C GLY A 43 9.97 7.29 -2.14
N ALA A 44 10.02 6.03 -1.74
CA ALA A 44 10.34 4.95 -2.67
C ALA A 44 9.24 4.83 -3.71
N ALA A 45 9.62 4.38 -4.90
CA ALA A 45 8.68 4.22 -5.99
C ALA A 45 7.74 3.06 -5.72
N LYS A 46 6.62 3.04 -6.44
CA LYS A 46 5.65 1.98 -6.28
C LYS A 46 6.26 0.61 -6.53
N VAL A 47 7.21 0.51 -7.46
CA VAL A 47 7.83 -0.76 -7.77
C VAL A 47 8.72 -1.28 -6.65
N ASP A 48 9.04 -0.44 -5.67
CA ASP A 48 9.85 -0.88 -4.54
C ASP A 48 9.02 -1.50 -3.44
N PHE A 49 7.74 -1.67 -3.65
CA PHE A 49 6.88 -2.35 -2.68
C PHE A 49 6.75 -3.81 -3.05
N GLU A 50 6.66 -4.65 -2.04
CA GLU A 50 6.53 -6.07 -2.24
C GLU A 50 5.30 -6.57 -1.52
N LYS A 51 4.53 -7.43 -2.21
CA LYS A 51 3.37 -8.05 -1.61
C LYS A 51 3.84 -9.07 -0.59
N VAL A 52 3.47 -8.88 0.68
CA VAL A 52 3.94 -9.77 1.72
C VAL A 52 2.86 -10.72 2.17
N ARG A 53 1.58 -10.38 1.98
CA ARG A 53 0.55 -11.35 2.28
C ARG A 53 -0.77 -10.86 1.71
N GLU A 54 -1.71 -11.80 1.62
CA GLU A 54 -3.02 -11.54 1.09
C GLU A 54 -4.02 -11.68 2.22
N GLU A 55 -4.81 -10.64 2.45
CA GLU A 55 -5.85 -10.72 3.45
C GLU A 55 -7.16 -10.93 2.77
N SER A 56 -7.87 -11.96 3.19
CA SER A 56 -9.18 -12.24 2.67
C SER A 56 -10.19 -11.52 3.52
N ASP A 57 -11.13 -10.83 2.86
CA ASP A 57 -12.15 -10.22 3.63
C ASP A 57 -13.45 -10.85 3.45
N GLU A 58 -13.47 -12.04 2.92
CA GLU A 58 -14.68 -12.75 2.90
C GLU A 58 -14.91 -13.34 4.24
N GLU A 59 -16.03 -13.58 4.60
CA GLU A 59 -16.28 -14.19 5.86
C GLU A 59 -17.61 -14.63 5.94
#